data_e82d7452def7fdb388bde03908b5fa73
#
_entry.id   e82d7452def7fdb388bde03908b5fa73
#
_cell.length_a   1.000
_cell.length_b   1.000
_cell.length_c   1.000
_cell.angle_alpha   90.00
_cell.angle_beta   90.00
_cell.angle_gamma   90.00
#
_symmetry.space_group_name_H-M   'P 1'
#
loop_
_entity.id
_entity.type
_entity.pdbx_description
1 polymer ?
#
loop_
_entity_poly.entity_id
_entity_poly.type
_entity_poly.pdbx_seq_one_letter_code
_entity_poly.pdbx_strand_id
1 'polypeptide(L)'
;MPVFVRFSTVAGSKGSFDLARDVRGFATKFYTREGNWDLVGNNIPVFFIQDAIKFPDLVHAAKPEPDRMFPQAQTAHDNFWDFISLTPESMHMVMWIMSDRAIPRSFRTMEGFGVHTFRLVNSEGQSTFVKFHWKPKQGLQSVLWNEAVKINGADPDFHRRDLWDAISGGDLPEWELGVQLFDQAFADKFDFDVLDATKIIPEEILPVRPIGRLVLDRVVDNFFAETEQVAFCTQNVVPGIDFTNDPLLAGRNFSYLDTQLKRLGSPNFTHIPINAPKVPVANFQQDGHMAMTNPRGRVNYEPNSWGATLGGPREDPVRGFRSFADQAEGAKLRVRPESFADHYSQARQFYVSQLPIEQKHIADALVFELSKVERPDIRARMVSHLRNIDEVLAATVADGLGLPQLPDAAKAAVPIRADLPPSDALSIIKNGPASFKGRKLGIFLIDGADAELFGALV
;
A
#
# COMPACT_ATOMS: atom_id res chain seq x y z
N MET A 1 -0.34 20.30 12.12
CA MET A 1 -0.97 20.35 10.78
C MET A 1 -2.10 19.33 10.76
N PRO A 2 -3.33 19.69 10.32
CA PRO A 2 -4.42 18.74 10.18
C PRO A 2 -4.12 17.71 9.08
N VAL A 3 -4.59 16.48 9.31
CA VAL A 3 -4.56 15.40 8.32
C VAL A 3 -5.90 14.68 8.31
N PHE A 4 -6.21 14.01 7.21
CA PHE A 4 -7.30 13.06 7.11
C PHE A 4 -6.76 11.72 6.62
N VAL A 5 -7.06 10.64 7.33
CA VAL A 5 -6.59 9.30 6.98
C VAL A 5 -7.79 8.42 6.64
N ARG A 6 -7.66 7.63 5.57
CA ARG A 6 -8.62 6.59 5.25
C ARG A 6 -7.91 5.26 5.10
N PHE A 7 -8.30 4.29 5.91
CA PHE A 7 -7.98 2.89 5.71
C PHE A 7 -9.02 2.21 4.83
N SER A 8 -8.62 1.22 4.05
CA SER A 8 -9.54 0.48 3.20
C SER A 8 -9.02 -0.93 2.91
N THR A 9 -9.92 -1.86 2.61
CA THR A 9 -9.61 -3.08 1.86
C THR A 9 -9.51 -2.74 0.36
N VAL A 10 -9.05 -3.69 -0.48
CA VAL A 10 -8.81 -3.46 -1.91
C VAL A 10 -9.62 -4.43 -2.79
N ALA A 11 -9.57 -5.73 -2.54
CA ALA A 11 -10.19 -6.73 -3.40
C ALA A 11 -11.71 -6.74 -3.29
N GLY A 12 -12.27 -6.63 -2.08
CA GLY A 12 -13.69 -6.69 -1.82
C GLY A 12 -14.46 -5.45 -2.23
N SER A 13 -15.77 -5.62 -2.49
CA SER A 13 -16.71 -4.54 -2.71
C SER A 13 -17.10 -3.85 -1.40
N LYS A 14 -17.83 -2.71 -1.48
CA LYS A 14 -18.42 -2.07 -0.29
C LYS A 14 -19.29 -3.09 0.49
N GLY A 15 -19.06 -3.20 1.79
CA GLY A 15 -19.73 -4.18 2.66
C GLY A 15 -19.01 -5.53 2.78
N SER A 16 -17.85 -5.69 2.15
CA SER A 16 -17.01 -6.88 2.36
C SER A 16 -16.39 -6.91 3.77
N PHE A 17 -15.94 -8.09 4.19
CA PHE A 17 -15.31 -8.29 5.49
C PHE A 17 -14.04 -7.45 5.64
N ASP A 18 -13.89 -6.82 6.81
CA ASP A 18 -12.67 -6.05 7.09
C ASP A 18 -11.43 -6.92 7.23
N LEU A 19 -11.56 -8.13 7.76
CA LEU A 19 -10.43 -9.03 8.05
C LEU A 19 -10.19 -10.09 6.96
N ALA A 20 -10.65 -9.84 5.73
CA ALA A 20 -10.26 -10.64 4.58
C ALA A 20 -8.74 -10.54 4.34
N ARG A 21 -8.13 -11.60 3.79
CA ARG A 21 -6.74 -11.55 3.31
C ARG A 21 -6.67 -10.60 2.11
N ASP A 22 -6.12 -9.43 2.34
CA ASP A 22 -6.12 -8.34 1.36
C ASP A 22 -5.05 -7.30 1.70
N VAL A 23 -4.69 -6.48 0.73
CA VAL A 23 -3.96 -5.23 0.96
C VAL A 23 -4.85 -4.26 1.72
N ARG A 24 -4.27 -3.47 2.63
CA ARG A 24 -4.97 -2.35 3.25
C ARG A 24 -4.44 -1.04 2.70
N GLY A 25 -5.33 -0.24 2.12
CA GLY A 25 -5.00 1.14 1.78
C GLY A 25 -4.71 1.94 3.04
N PHE A 26 -3.70 2.78 2.97
CA PHE A 26 -3.30 3.75 3.99
C PHE A 26 -3.12 5.10 3.29
N ALA A 27 -4.22 5.80 3.06
CA ALA A 27 -4.22 7.08 2.35
C ALA A 27 -4.29 8.24 3.35
N THR A 28 -3.33 9.16 3.24
CA THR A 28 -3.22 10.35 4.12
C THR A 28 -3.29 11.62 3.28
N LYS A 29 -4.22 12.50 3.60
CA LYS A 29 -4.32 13.86 3.06
C LYS A 29 -3.78 14.84 4.10
N PHE A 30 -2.75 15.57 3.73
CA PHE A 30 -2.16 16.62 4.54
C PHE A 30 -2.71 17.97 4.08
N TYR A 31 -3.32 18.72 5.00
CA TYR A 31 -3.78 20.08 4.74
C TYR A 31 -2.66 21.05 5.11
N THR A 32 -1.79 21.33 4.14
CA THR A 32 -0.62 22.20 4.36
C THR A 32 -0.96 23.67 4.17
N ARG A 33 0.01 24.56 4.44
CA ARG A 33 -0.12 26.00 4.16
C ARG A 33 0.01 26.35 2.68
N GLU A 34 0.37 25.39 1.84
CA GLU A 34 0.60 25.58 0.40
C GLU A 34 -0.41 24.76 -0.44
N GLY A 35 -1.38 24.16 0.21
CA GLY A 35 -2.39 23.30 -0.42
C GLY A 35 -2.38 21.89 0.17
N ASN A 36 -3.04 20.98 -0.52
CA ASN A 36 -3.10 19.60 -0.08
C ASN A 36 -1.96 18.76 -0.67
N TRP A 37 -1.40 17.90 0.18
CA TRP A 37 -0.54 16.82 -0.24
C TRP A 37 -1.18 15.49 0.13
N ASP A 38 -1.27 14.56 -0.82
CA ASP A 38 -1.83 13.23 -0.61
C ASP A 38 -0.74 12.16 -0.71
N LEU A 39 -0.49 11.45 0.38
CA LEU A 39 0.33 10.25 0.39
C LEU A 39 -0.59 9.02 0.35
N VAL A 40 -0.74 8.43 -0.84
CA VAL A 40 -1.67 7.33 -1.09
C VAL A 40 -0.92 6.01 -1.00
N GLY A 41 -0.78 5.51 0.20
CA GLY A 41 0.00 4.34 0.54
C GLY A 41 -0.83 3.07 0.79
N ASN A 42 -0.11 2.01 1.15
CA ASN A 42 -0.64 0.70 1.53
C ASN A 42 0.11 0.16 2.76
N ASN A 43 -0.46 -0.88 3.40
CA ASN A 43 0.21 -1.62 4.47
C ASN A 43 1.29 -2.60 3.96
N ILE A 44 1.50 -2.68 2.67
CA ILE A 44 2.52 -3.49 2.00
C ILE A 44 3.36 -2.56 1.12
N PRO A 45 4.70 -2.63 1.18
CA PRO A 45 5.60 -1.68 0.52
C PRO A 45 5.79 -1.92 -0.97
N VAL A 46 5.33 -3.05 -1.49
CA VAL A 46 5.47 -3.46 -2.89
C VAL A 46 4.10 -3.65 -3.53
N PHE A 47 4.08 -3.75 -4.86
CA PHE A 47 2.87 -3.96 -5.63
C PHE A 47 3.00 -5.16 -6.57
N PHE A 48 1.88 -5.61 -7.17
CA PHE A 48 1.85 -6.79 -8.05
C PHE A 48 2.50 -6.57 -9.42
N ILE A 49 2.58 -5.32 -9.86
CA ILE A 49 3.00 -4.96 -11.22
C ILE A 49 4.00 -3.82 -11.18
N GLN A 50 4.87 -3.77 -12.18
CA GLN A 50 5.91 -2.77 -12.34
C GLN A 50 5.47 -1.57 -13.19
N ASP A 51 4.40 -1.74 -13.97
CA ASP A 51 3.91 -0.74 -14.92
C ASP A 51 2.39 -0.68 -14.89
N ALA A 52 1.85 0.52 -14.85
CA ALA A 52 0.42 0.78 -14.79
C ALA A 52 -0.37 0.28 -16.01
N ILE A 53 0.28 -0.05 -17.12
CA ILE A 53 -0.37 -0.66 -18.29
C ILE A 53 -1.10 -1.97 -17.94
N LYS A 54 -0.63 -2.69 -16.93
CA LYS A 54 -1.25 -3.93 -16.45
C LYS A 54 -2.30 -3.71 -15.35
N PHE A 55 -2.52 -2.46 -14.91
CA PHE A 55 -3.40 -2.18 -13.78
C PHE A 55 -4.86 -2.57 -14.04
N PRO A 56 -5.47 -2.27 -15.21
CA PRO A 56 -6.83 -2.72 -15.52
C PRO A 56 -6.97 -4.26 -15.47
N ASP A 57 -6.00 -4.98 -16.00
CA ASP A 57 -6.01 -6.45 -16.04
C ASP A 57 -5.89 -7.03 -14.63
N LEU A 58 -5.00 -6.49 -13.80
CA LEU A 58 -4.88 -6.88 -12.40
C LEU A 58 -6.20 -6.66 -11.64
N VAL A 59 -6.85 -5.51 -11.84
CA VAL A 59 -8.12 -5.20 -11.18
C VAL A 59 -9.20 -6.17 -11.62
N HIS A 60 -9.33 -6.45 -12.91
CA HIS A 60 -10.30 -7.41 -13.44
C HIS A 60 -10.04 -8.82 -12.90
N ALA A 61 -8.78 -9.27 -12.88
CA ALA A 61 -8.41 -10.58 -12.35
C ALA A 61 -8.69 -10.73 -10.84
N ALA A 62 -8.62 -9.65 -10.07
CA ALA A 62 -8.83 -9.65 -8.63
C ALA A 62 -10.30 -9.50 -8.20
N LYS A 63 -11.20 -9.06 -9.10
CA LYS A 63 -12.61 -8.85 -8.79
C LYS A 63 -13.42 -10.14 -9.00
N PRO A 64 -14.70 -10.20 -8.55
CA PRO A 64 -15.57 -11.34 -8.83
C PRO A 64 -15.60 -11.68 -10.31
N GLU A 65 -15.69 -12.96 -10.62
CA GLU A 65 -15.73 -13.44 -12.00
C GLU A 65 -16.93 -12.86 -12.75
N PRO A 66 -16.75 -12.37 -13.98
CA PRO A 66 -17.76 -11.58 -14.66
C PRO A 66 -19.01 -12.40 -15.10
N ASP A 67 -18.88 -13.71 -15.23
CA ASP A 67 -19.95 -14.62 -15.61
C ASP A 67 -20.86 -15.03 -14.44
N ARG A 68 -20.35 -15.01 -13.21
CA ARG A 68 -21.06 -15.53 -12.04
C ARG A 68 -21.07 -14.60 -10.80
N MET A 69 -20.33 -13.51 -10.81
CA MET A 69 -20.24 -12.50 -9.73
C MET A 69 -19.87 -13.04 -8.35
N PHE A 70 -19.06 -14.09 -8.32
CA PHE A 70 -18.39 -14.58 -7.11
C PHE A 70 -16.94 -15.01 -7.44
N PRO A 71 -16.06 -15.23 -6.46
CA PRO A 71 -16.23 -15.07 -5.02
C PRO A 71 -16.33 -13.58 -4.60
N GLN A 72 -17.09 -13.31 -3.54
CA GLN A 72 -17.21 -11.99 -2.97
C GLN A 72 -16.22 -11.81 -1.80
N ALA A 73 -15.69 -10.60 -1.65
CA ALA A 73 -14.73 -10.23 -0.59
C ALA A 73 -13.43 -11.04 -0.61
N GLN A 74 -13.14 -11.68 -1.74
CA GLN A 74 -11.93 -12.45 -2.01
C GLN A 74 -11.53 -12.17 -3.45
N THR A 75 -10.28 -12.51 -3.81
CA THR A 75 -9.85 -12.51 -5.21
C THR A 75 -10.57 -13.63 -5.99
N ALA A 76 -10.86 -13.39 -7.27
CA ALA A 76 -11.38 -14.42 -8.17
C ALA A 76 -10.30 -15.50 -8.36
N HIS A 77 -10.55 -16.70 -7.84
CA HIS A 77 -9.49 -17.71 -7.65
C HIS A 77 -8.76 -18.06 -8.94
N ASP A 78 -9.44 -18.58 -9.96
CA ASP A 78 -8.79 -18.94 -11.22
C ASP A 78 -8.26 -17.74 -11.96
N ASN A 79 -9.05 -16.67 -12.09
CA ASN A 79 -8.66 -15.46 -12.82
C ASN A 79 -7.48 -14.76 -12.16
N PHE A 80 -7.51 -14.62 -10.83
CA PHE A 80 -6.42 -14.00 -10.10
C PHE A 80 -5.12 -14.79 -10.22
N TRP A 81 -5.17 -16.09 -9.93
CA TRP A 81 -3.98 -16.93 -9.93
C TRP A 81 -3.45 -17.20 -11.34
N ASP A 82 -4.32 -17.19 -12.36
CA ASP A 82 -3.88 -17.26 -13.76
C ASP A 82 -3.09 -16.01 -14.11
N PHE A 83 -3.64 -14.81 -13.87
CA PHE A 83 -2.93 -13.53 -14.08
C PHE A 83 -1.60 -13.49 -13.31
N ILE A 84 -1.60 -13.82 -12.03
CA ILE A 84 -0.41 -13.81 -11.18
C ILE A 84 0.65 -14.77 -11.68
N SER A 85 0.28 -16.03 -12.01
CA SER A 85 1.23 -17.02 -12.47
C SER A 85 1.80 -16.73 -13.88
N LEU A 86 1.12 -15.91 -14.67
CA LEU A 86 1.61 -15.39 -15.95
C LEU A 86 2.36 -14.06 -15.82
N THR A 87 2.44 -13.53 -14.61
CA THR A 87 3.06 -12.22 -14.30
C THR A 87 4.11 -12.38 -13.20
N PRO A 88 5.31 -12.92 -13.49
CA PRO A 88 6.30 -13.29 -12.46
C PRO A 88 6.80 -12.12 -11.61
N GLU A 89 6.71 -10.88 -12.10
CA GLU A 89 7.00 -9.66 -11.31
C GLU A 89 6.15 -9.54 -10.04
N SER A 90 5.03 -10.28 -9.96
CA SER A 90 4.15 -10.30 -8.79
C SER A 90 4.67 -11.14 -7.62
N MET A 91 5.72 -11.95 -7.79
CA MET A 91 6.12 -12.95 -6.79
C MET A 91 6.54 -12.35 -5.45
N HIS A 92 7.19 -11.19 -5.45
CA HIS A 92 7.51 -10.50 -4.19
C HIS A 92 6.23 -10.09 -3.45
N MET A 93 5.29 -9.48 -4.16
CA MET A 93 3.99 -9.12 -3.58
C MET A 93 3.19 -10.34 -3.11
N VAL A 94 3.28 -11.47 -3.82
CA VAL A 94 2.64 -12.74 -3.41
C VAL A 94 3.14 -13.18 -2.03
N MET A 95 4.44 -13.10 -1.76
CA MET A 95 4.97 -13.45 -0.44
C MET A 95 4.40 -12.55 0.65
N TRP A 96 4.30 -11.25 0.39
CA TRP A 96 3.70 -10.30 1.32
C TRP A 96 2.20 -10.56 1.57
N ILE A 97 1.41 -10.77 0.52
CA ILE A 97 -0.04 -10.93 0.65
C ILE A 97 -0.42 -12.29 1.26
N MET A 98 0.43 -13.32 1.11
CA MET A 98 0.25 -14.61 1.76
C MET A 98 0.78 -14.65 3.19
N SER A 99 1.54 -13.65 3.61
CA SER A 99 2.00 -13.51 5.00
C SER A 99 0.89 -12.97 5.93
N ASP A 100 1.19 -12.95 7.21
CA ASP A 100 0.30 -12.40 8.24
C ASP A 100 0.11 -10.88 8.12
N ARG A 101 0.95 -10.19 7.32
CA ARG A 101 0.80 -8.76 7.00
C ARG A 101 -0.54 -8.44 6.33
N ALA A 102 -1.13 -9.40 5.63
CA ALA A 102 -2.42 -9.25 4.94
C ALA A 102 -3.65 -9.46 5.85
N ILE A 103 -3.44 -9.85 7.10
CA ILE A 103 -4.50 -10.05 8.11
C ILE A 103 -4.13 -9.35 9.42
N PRO A 104 -3.92 -8.03 9.41
CA PRO A 104 -3.57 -7.28 10.61
C PRO A 104 -4.65 -7.43 11.68
N ARG A 105 -4.24 -7.44 12.95
CA ARG A 105 -5.19 -7.50 14.07
C ARG A 105 -6.10 -6.27 14.12
N SER A 106 -5.59 -5.11 13.70
CA SER A 106 -6.31 -3.84 13.69
C SER A 106 -5.67 -2.92 12.65
N PHE A 107 -6.42 -1.94 12.15
CA PHE A 107 -5.83 -0.82 11.42
C PHE A 107 -4.77 -0.08 12.23
N ARG A 108 -4.88 -0.09 13.56
CA ARG A 108 -3.93 0.57 14.48
C ARG A 108 -2.57 -0.11 14.57
N THR A 109 -2.47 -1.36 14.15
CA THR A 109 -1.29 -2.23 14.31
C THR A 109 -0.65 -2.65 13.01
N MET A 110 -0.85 -1.89 11.95
CA MET A 110 -0.23 -2.10 10.65
C MET A 110 0.70 -0.93 10.28
N GLU A 111 1.75 -1.23 9.54
CA GLU A 111 2.57 -0.22 8.87
C GLU A 111 1.82 0.40 7.69
N GLY A 112 2.34 1.53 7.22
CA GLY A 112 1.93 2.13 5.96
C GLY A 112 3.16 2.52 5.15
N PHE A 113 3.06 2.41 3.83
CA PHE A 113 4.16 2.69 2.91
C PHE A 113 3.67 3.55 1.77
N GLY A 114 4.48 4.55 1.38
CA GLY A 114 4.22 5.32 0.17
C GLY A 114 4.38 4.51 -1.12
N VAL A 115 4.96 3.32 -1.03
CA VAL A 115 5.28 2.37 -2.09
C VAL A 115 6.35 2.90 -3.04
N HIS A 116 6.07 4.01 -3.70
CA HIS A 116 6.93 4.63 -4.73
C HIS A 116 8.12 5.36 -4.13
N THR A 117 9.11 5.58 -4.97
CA THR A 117 10.17 6.56 -4.74
C THR A 117 9.72 7.90 -5.29
N PHE A 118 9.69 8.93 -4.44
CA PHE A 118 9.42 10.32 -4.81
C PHE A 118 10.72 11.13 -4.80
N ARG A 119 10.62 12.40 -5.17
CA ARG A 119 11.72 13.37 -5.05
C ARG A 119 11.37 14.45 -4.04
N LEU A 120 12.35 14.84 -3.25
CA LEU A 120 12.35 16.11 -2.53
C LEU A 120 13.24 17.08 -3.32
N VAL A 121 12.72 18.27 -3.65
CA VAL A 121 13.43 19.27 -4.44
C VAL A 121 13.58 20.53 -3.57
N ASN A 122 14.81 20.95 -3.33
CA ASN A 122 15.09 22.16 -2.53
C ASN A 122 14.98 23.45 -3.36
N SER A 123 15.17 24.60 -2.71
CA SER A 123 15.10 25.92 -3.35
C SER A 123 16.16 26.12 -4.46
N GLU A 124 17.24 25.36 -4.43
CA GLU A 124 18.30 25.40 -5.43
C GLU A 124 18.06 24.45 -6.62
N GLY A 125 16.94 23.69 -6.58
CA GLY A 125 16.60 22.70 -7.59
C GLY A 125 17.33 21.37 -7.43
N GLN A 126 18.02 21.14 -6.32
CA GLN A 126 18.67 19.87 -6.03
C GLN A 126 17.63 18.84 -5.60
N SER A 127 17.77 17.61 -6.09
CA SER A 127 16.84 16.52 -5.82
C SER A 127 17.45 15.47 -4.89
N THR A 128 16.63 14.97 -3.96
CA THR A 128 16.91 13.82 -3.12
C THR A 128 15.76 12.83 -3.27
N PHE A 129 16.04 11.56 -3.51
CA PHE A 129 15.02 10.53 -3.51
C PHE A 129 14.49 10.27 -2.10
N VAL A 130 13.20 9.95 -2.01
CA VAL A 130 12.54 9.66 -0.74
C VAL A 130 11.55 8.51 -0.87
N LYS A 131 11.58 7.60 0.10
CA LYS A 131 10.52 6.63 0.37
C LYS A 131 9.89 6.94 1.72
N PHE A 132 8.55 6.93 1.78
CA PHE A 132 7.78 7.25 2.99
C PHE A 132 7.28 6.00 3.70
N HIS A 133 7.40 6.00 5.03
CA HIS A 133 7.00 4.91 5.91
C HIS A 133 6.15 5.41 7.07
N TRP A 134 5.10 4.67 7.42
CA TRP A 134 4.33 4.84 8.64
C TRP A 134 4.62 3.67 9.58
N LYS A 135 5.25 3.93 10.73
CA LYS A 135 5.57 2.93 11.75
C LYS A 135 4.59 3.06 12.91
N PRO A 136 3.75 2.03 13.20
CA PRO A 136 2.78 2.12 14.29
C PRO A 136 3.47 2.09 15.65
N LYS A 137 3.14 3.02 16.53
CA LYS A 137 3.65 3.07 17.90
C LYS A 137 3.13 1.91 18.75
N GLN A 138 1.99 1.33 18.38
CA GLN A 138 1.39 0.15 19.01
C GLN A 138 2.10 -1.15 18.63
N GLY A 139 3.08 -1.09 17.72
CA GLY A 139 3.77 -2.26 17.18
C GLY A 139 2.93 -3.06 16.17
N LEU A 140 3.59 -3.96 15.47
CA LEU A 140 2.94 -4.81 14.46
C LEU A 140 2.22 -5.98 15.12
N GLN A 141 0.98 -6.24 14.72
CA GLN A 141 0.21 -7.38 15.18
C GLN A 141 -0.67 -7.92 14.06
N SER A 142 -0.80 -9.24 14.01
CA SER A 142 -1.73 -9.96 13.13
C SER A 142 -2.63 -10.89 13.91
N VAL A 143 -3.66 -11.40 13.26
CA VAL A 143 -4.43 -12.56 13.71
C VAL A 143 -3.95 -13.81 12.95
N LEU A 144 -4.40 -14.98 13.38
CA LEU A 144 -4.24 -16.22 12.63
C LEU A 144 -5.38 -16.38 11.61
N TRP A 145 -5.15 -17.11 10.52
CA TRP A 145 -6.16 -17.25 9.47
C TRP A 145 -7.47 -17.86 9.96
N ASN A 146 -7.41 -18.90 10.79
CA ASN A 146 -8.60 -19.51 11.38
C ASN A 146 -9.37 -18.57 12.33
N GLU A 147 -8.65 -17.66 12.99
CA GLU A 147 -9.24 -16.58 13.80
C GLU A 147 -9.90 -15.54 12.88
N ALA A 148 -9.22 -15.10 11.82
CA ALA A 148 -9.77 -14.18 10.84
C ALA A 148 -11.10 -14.66 10.25
N VAL A 149 -11.18 -15.94 9.86
CA VAL A 149 -12.42 -16.55 9.32
C VAL A 149 -13.55 -16.51 10.34
N LYS A 150 -13.28 -16.83 11.60
CA LYS A 150 -14.29 -16.80 12.68
C LYS A 150 -14.77 -15.38 12.98
N ILE A 151 -13.83 -14.43 13.05
CA ILE A 151 -14.17 -13.02 13.28
C ILE A 151 -15.01 -12.49 12.13
N ASN A 152 -14.65 -12.74 10.88
CA ASN A 152 -15.41 -12.30 9.71
C ASN A 152 -16.86 -12.84 9.71
N GLY A 153 -17.06 -14.05 10.23
CA GLY A 153 -18.41 -14.62 10.38
C GLY A 153 -19.22 -14.00 11.52
N ALA A 154 -18.56 -13.53 12.57
CA ALA A 154 -19.21 -12.96 13.74
C ALA A 154 -19.35 -11.44 13.68
N ASP A 155 -18.35 -10.74 13.14
CA ASP A 155 -18.30 -9.29 13.00
C ASP A 155 -17.57 -8.89 11.72
N PRO A 156 -18.26 -8.70 10.61
CA PRO A 156 -17.63 -8.29 9.34
C PRO A 156 -16.99 -6.90 9.40
N ASP A 157 -17.37 -6.08 10.39
CA ASP A 157 -16.90 -4.69 10.57
C ASP A 157 -15.80 -4.57 11.63
N PHE A 158 -15.12 -5.65 11.95
CA PHE A 158 -14.19 -5.76 13.08
C PHE A 158 -13.13 -4.67 13.14
N HIS A 159 -12.44 -4.37 12.04
CA HIS A 159 -11.40 -3.32 12.03
C HIS A 159 -11.97 -1.92 12.15
N ARG A 160 -13.10 -1.65 11.47
CA ARG A 160 -13.79 -0.36 11.56
C ARG A 160 -14.28 -0.09 12.97
N ARG A 161 -14.87 -1.09 13.62
CA ARG A 161 -15.35 -1.01 15.00
C ARG A 161 -14.20 -0.80 15.99
N ASP A 162 -13.12 -1.58 15.87
CA ASP A 162 -11.93 -1.45 16.72
C ASP A 162 -11.32 -0.04 16.64
N LEU A 163 -11.21 0.53 15.43
CA LEU A 163 -10.67 1.87 15.23
C LEU A 163 -11.60 2.95 15.84
N TRP A 164 -12.91 2.82 15.62
CA TRP A 164 -13.91 3.74 16.15
C TRP A 164 -13.93 3.73 17.67
N ASP A 165 -14.01 2.55 18.27
CA ASP A 165 -14.07 2.37 19.71
C ASP A 165 -12.79 2.88 20.39
N ALA A 166 -11.62 2.61 19.82
CA ALA A 166 -10.35 3.08 20.34
C ALA A 166 -10.27 4.61 20.39
N ILE A 167 -10.58 5.30 19.28
CA ILE A 167 -10.54 6.76 19.23
C ILE A 167 -11.60 7.37 20.15
N SER A 168 -12.83 6.85 20.14
CA SER A 168 -13.92 7.33 20.98
C SER A 168 -13.65 7.09 22.46
N GLY A 169 -12.94 6.03 22.81
CA GLY A 169 -12.50 5.70 24.16
C GLY A 169 -11.24 6.42 24.63
N GLY A 170 -10.62 7.23 23.77
CA GLY A 170 -9.38 7.97 24.10
C GLY A 170 -8.08 7.16 23.95
N ASP A 171 -8.12 5.91 23.45
CA ASP A 171 -6.95 5.14 23.08
C ASP A 171 -6.53 5.51 21.65
N LEU A 172 -5.89 6.68 21.52
CA LEU A 172 -5.59 7.31 20.25
C LEU A 172 -4.47 6.57 19.52
N PRO A 173 -4.73 6.03 18.31
CA PRO A 173 -3.71 5.34 17.55
C PRO A 173 -2.70 6.33 16.98
N GLU A 174 -1.43 5.90 16.93
CA GLU A 174 -0.30 6.75 16.63
C GLU A 174 0.72 6.07 15.72
N TRP A 175 1.24 6.83 14.76
CA TRP A 175 2.34 6.40 13.88
C TRP A 175 3.46 7.43 13.84
N GLU A 176 4.66 6.96 13.62
CA GLU A 176 5.77 7.80 13.18
C GLU A 176 5.81 7.84 11.65
N LEU A 177 5.86 9.04 11.09
CA LEU A 177 6.24 9.22 9.68
C LEU A 177 7.75 9.16 9.59
N GLY A 178 8.26 8.18 8.88
CA GLY A 178 9.66 8.00 8.61
C GLY A 178 9.99 8.13 7.12
N VAL A 179 11.25 8.37 6.83
CA VAL A 179 11.76 8.48 5.46
C VAL A 179 13.07 7.71 5.29
N GLN A 180 13.24 7.10 4.13
CA GLN A 180 14.53 6.70 3.60
C GLN A 180 14.93 7.74 2.55
N LEU A 181 16.05 8.43 2.76
CA LEU A 181 16.56 9.49 1.90
C LEU A 181 17.87 9.04 1.24
N PHE A 182 17.98 9.21 -0.06
CA PHE A 182 19.18 8.82 -0.81
C PHE A 182 19.32 9.62 -2.10
N ASP A 183 20.53 9.63 -2.64
CA ASP A 183 20.85 10.29 -3.89
C ASP A 183 20.97 9.28 -5.05
N GLN A 184 21.25 9.78 -6.26
CA GLN A 184 21.42 8.95 -7.44
C GLN A 184 22.64 8.02 -7.29
N ALA A 185 23.73 8.48 -6.73
CA ALA A 185 24.94 7.68 -6.55
C ALA A 185 24.72 6.50 -5.58
N PHE A 186 23.80 6.64 -4.62
CA PHE A 186 23.36 5.52 -3.77
C PHE A 186 22.46 4.58 -4.54
N ALA A 187 21.52 5.09 -5.33
CA ALA A 187 20.60 4.29 -6.15
C ALA A 187 21.36 3.42 -7.17
N ASP A 188 22.41 3.95 -7.78
CA ASP A 188 23.23 3.26 -8.78
C ASP A 188 24.07 2.08 -8.23
N LYS A 189 24.08 1.87 -6.92
CA LYS A 189 24.76 0.72 -6.27
C LYS A 189 23.93 -0.56 -6.27
N PHE A 190 22.65 -0.48 -6.58
CA PHE A 190 21.76 -1.64 -6.57
C PHE A 190 21.73 -2.33 -7.94
N ASP A 191 21.53 -3.64 -7.94
CA ASP A 191 21.34 -4.46 -9.14
C ASP A 191 19.92 -4.33 -9.72
N PHE A 192 19.04 -3.57 -9.04
CA PHE A 192 17.67 -3.31 -9.45
C PHE A 192 17.41 -1.80 -9.50
N ASP A 193 16.40 -1.41 -10.23
CA ASP A 193 15.96 -0.01 -10.26
C ASP A 193 15.16 0.33 -9.00
N VAL A 194 15.58 1.36 -8.26
CA VAL A 194 14.90 1.86 -7.06
C VAL A 194 13.50 2.44 -7.35
N LEU A 195 13.17 2.65 -8.62
CA LEU A 195 11.84 3.06 -9.09
C LEU A 195 10.93 1.86 -9.38
N ASP A 196 11.44 0.62 -9.28
CA ASP A 196 10.63 -0.59 -9.41
C ASP A 196 9.72 -0.74 -8.18
N ALA A 197 8.41 -0.62 -8.39
CA ALA A 197 7.42 -0.74 -7.33
C ALA A 197 7.30 -2.16 -6.71
N THR A 198 8.03 -3.15 -7.25
CA THR A 198 8.12 -4.49 -6.66
C THR A 198 9.36 -4.67 -5.77
N LYS A 199 10.13 -3.62 -5.55
CA LYS A 199 11.39 -3.65 -4.80
C LYS A 199 11.33 -2.76 -3.55
N ILE A 200 12.11 -3.15 -2.56
CA ILE A 200 12.35 -2.38 -1.34
C ILE A 200 13.84 -2.10 -1.16
N ILE A 201 14.16 -1.09 -0.38
CA ILE A 201 15.51 -0.89 0.17
C ILE A 201 15.46 -1.40 1.61
N PRO A 202 16.18 -2.48 1.95
CA PRO A 202 16.21 -3.02 3.32
C PRO A 202 16.64 -1.98 4.35
N GLU A 203 16.00 -1.98 5.52
CA GLU A 203 16.29 -1.00 6.58
C GLU A 203 17.71 -1.13 7.15
N GLU A 204 18.31 -2.31 7.03
CA GLU A 204 19.69 -2.57 7.39
C GLU A 204 20.69 -1.86 6.46
N ILE A 205 20.31 -1.60 5.22
CA ILE A 205 21.12 -0.86 4.22
C ILE A 205 20.85 0.64 4.33
N LEU A 206 19.60 1.03 4.49
CA LEU A 206 19.19 2.43 4.64
C LEU A 206 18.09 2.53 5.71
N PRO A 207 18.46 2.87 6.95
CA PRO A 207 17.50 2.99 8.03
C PRO A 207 16.40 4.02 7.78
N VAL A 208 15.19 3.73 8.24
CA VAL A 208 14.07 4.66 8.23
C VAL A 208 14.28 5.72 9.31
N ARG A 209 14.40 6.98 8.91
CA ARG A 209 14.57 8.12 9.81
C ARG A 209 13.20 8.74 10.14
N PRO A 210 12.78 8.79 11.41
CA PRO A 210 11.54 9.43 11.80
C PRO A 210 11.64 10.97 11.62
N ILE A 211 10.59 11.55 11.04
CA ILE A 211 10.47 12.98 10.75
C ILE A 211 9.18 13.60 11.28
N GLY A 212 8.20 12.79 11.68
CA GLY A 212 6.91 13.30 12.13
C GLY A 212 6.11 12.27 12.93
N ARG A 213 5.06 12.76 13.55
CA ARG A 213 4.11 12.00 14.34
C ARG A 213 2.71 12.20 13.78
N LEU A 214 1.97 11.13 13.57
CA LEU A 214 0.55 11.10 13.23
C LEU A 214 -0.23 10.55 14.41
N VAL A 215 -1.27 11.27 14.83
CA VAL A 215 -2.22 10.81 15.85
C VAL A 215 -3.62 10.92 15.27
N LEU A 216 -4.42 9.86 15.36
CA LEU A 216 -5.84 9.90 15.02
C LEU A 216 -6.62 10.22 16.29
N ASP A 217 -7.05 11.46 16.43
CA ASP A 217 -7.66 12.02 17.63
C ASP A 217 -9.16 12.28 17.48
N ARG A 218 -9.72 12.02 16.28
CA ARG A 218 -11.14 12.23 16.01
C ARG A 218 -11.65 11.22 14.97
N VAL A 219 -12.84 10.70 15.18
CA VAL A 219 -13.62 9.99 14.18
C VAL A 219 -14.42 10.99 13.33
N VAL A 220 -14.97 10.53 12.19
CA VAL A 220 -15.82 11.35 11.32
C VAL A 220 -17.19 11.59 11.96
N ASP A 221 -17.79 12.75 11.70
CA ASP A 221 -19.13 13.08 12.14
C ASP A 221 -20.20 12.55 11.15
N ASN A 222 -19.86 12.51 9.87
CA ASN A 222 -20.71 11.96 8.82
C ASN A 222 -19.88 11.15 7.82
N PHE A 223 -20.12 9.85 7.79
CA PHE A 223 -19.32 8.93 6.96
C PHE A 223 -19.42 9.24 5.47
N PHE A 224 -20.60 9.62 4.97
CA PHE A 224 -20.75 9.97 3.55
C PHE A 224 -19.95 11.24 3.21
N ALA A 225 -20.16 12.31 3.97
CA ALA A 225 -19.54 13.60 3.70
C ALA A 225 -18.02 13.60 3.83
N GLU A 226 -17.48 12.89 4.83
CA GLU A 226 -16.06 12.94 5.17
C GLU A 226 -15.27 11.72 4.67
N THR A 227 -15.89 10.54 4.55
CA THR A 227 -15.18 9.32 4.15
C THR A 227 -15.55 8.87 2.73
N GLU A 228 -16.82 8.84 2.34
CA GLU A 228 -17.19 8.43 0.99
C GLU A 228 -16.83 9.49 -0.05
N GLN A 229 -16.97 10.78 0.27
CA GLN A 229 -16.63 11.88 -0.62
C GLN A 229 -15.14 12.25 -0.63
N VAL A 230 -14.33 11.76 0.31
CA VAL A 230 -12.90 12.07 0.27
C VAL A 230 -12.26 11.52 -1.01
N ALA A 231 -11.49 12.36 -1.66
CA ALA A 231 -10.76 12.05 -2.89
C ALA A 231 -9.26 12.16 -2.63
N PHE A 232 -8.56 11.04 -2.68
CA PHE A 232 -7.11 11.02 -2.67
C PHE A 232 -6.61 10.99 -4.12
N CYS A 233 -5.56 11.74 -4.40
CA CYS A 233 -4.92 11.76 -5.70
C CYS A 233 -3.41 11.89 -5.53
N THR A 234 -2.65 10.97 -6.12
CA THR A 234 -1.19 11.02 -6.07
C THR A 234 -0.60 12.26 -6.73
N GLN A 235 -1.35 12.97 -7.58
CA GLN A 235 -0.97 14.24 -8.16
C GLN A 235 -1.03 15.42 -7.17
N ASN A 236 -1.72 15.28 -6.05
CA ASN A 236 -1.77 16.33 -5.04
C ASN A 236 -0.43 16.38 -4.30
N VAL A 237 0.46 17.23 -4.78
CA VAL A 237 1.75 17.52 -4.18
C VAL A 237 1.87 19.01 -3.93
N VAL A 238 2.77 19.39 -3.04
CA VAL A 238 3.09 20.78 -2.72
C VAL A 238 4.51 21.11 -3.17
N PRO A 239 4.91 22.39 -3.31
CA PRO A 239 6.26 22.75 -3.66
C PRO A 239 7.30 22.04 -2.80
N GLY A 240 8.34 21.48 -3.44
CA GLY A 240 9.37 20.68 -2.79
C GLY A 240 9.15 19.18 -2.82
N ILE A 241 7.99 18.69 -3.27
CA ILE A 241 7.74 17.26 -3.53
C ILE A 241 7.48 17.07 -5.02
N ASP A 242 8.17 16.13 -5.65
CA ASP A 242 8.02 15.84 -7.08
C ASP A 242 8.00 14.34 -7.34
N PHE A 243 7.65 13.98 -8.56
CA PHE A 243 7.56 12.62 -9.04
C PHE A 243 8.90 12.13 -9.58
N THR A 244 9.01 10.84 -9.73
CA THR A 244 10.09 10.15 -10.43
C THR A 244 9.57 9.53 -11.73
N ASN A 245 10.46 8.95 -12.50
CA ASN A 245 10.10 8.20 -13.71
C ASN A 245 9.58 6.77 -13.43
N ASP A 246 9.09 6.51 -12.22
CA ASP A 246 8.40 5.26 -11.86
C ASP A 246 7.17 5.07 -12.77
N PRO A 247 7.15 4.02 -13.62
CA PRO A 247 6.09 3.84 -14.60
C PRO A 247 4.73 3.50 -13.97
N LEU A 248 4.75 2.90 -12.77
CA LEU A 248 3.51 2.65 -12.02
C LEU A 248 2.98 3.94 -11.40
N LEU A 249 3.84 4.79 -10.82
CA LEU A 249 3.45 6.09 -10.26
C LEU A 249 2.88 7.01 -11.35
N ALA A 250 3.53 7.06 -12.51
CA ALA A 250 3.06 7.85 -13.64
C ALA A 250 1.63 7.48 -14.03
N GLY A 251 1.32 6.19 -14.13
CA GLY A 251 -0.05 5.72 -14.41
C GLY A 251 -1.03 5.95 -13.27
N ARG A 252 -0.58 5.85 -12.01
CA ARG A 252 -1.41 6.19 -10.84
C ARG A 252 -1.89 7.64 -10.86
N ASN A 253 -1.06 8.57 -11.30
CA ASN A 253 -1.41 9.98 -11.42
C ASN A 253 -2.61 10.17 -12.35
N PHE A 254 -2.69 9.45 -13.46
CA PHE A 254 -3.85 9.48 -14.36
C PHE A 254 -5.06 8.74 -13.80
N SER A 255 -4.86 7.53 -13.26
CA SER A 255 -5.97 6.67 -12.84
C SER A 255 -6.72 7.23 -11.63
N TYR A 256 -6.04 7.88 -10.70
CA TYR A 256 -6.70 8.51 -9.55
C TYR A 256 -7.54 9.71 -9.96
N LEU A 257 -7.05 10.55 -10.87
CA LEU A 257 -7.82 11.67 -11.40
C LEU A 257 -9.08 11.18 -12.13
N ASP A 258 -8.94 10.20 -13.03
CA ASP A 258 -10.05 9.61 -13.77
C ASP A 258 -11.11 8.99 -12.83
N THR A 259 -10.66 8.22 -11.85
CA THR A 259 -11.54 7.60 -10.84
C THR A 259 -12.32 8.64 -10.04
N GLN A 260 -11.68 9.73 -9.59
CA GLN A 260 -12.36 10.74 -8.80
C GLN A 260 -13.38 11.52 -9.61
N LEU A 261 -13.06 11.85 -10.86
CA LEU A 261 -14.01 12.48 -11.78
C LEU A 261 -15.27 11.63 -11.98
N LYS A 262 -15.11 10.32 -12.19
CA LYS A 262 -16.24 9.40 -12.40
C LYS A 262 -17.01 9.12 -11.12
N ARG A 263 -16.32 8.92 -10.03
CA ARG A 263 -16.93 8.57 -8.72
C ARG A 263 -17.71 9.75 -8.13
N LEU A 264 -17.20 10.96 -8.25
CA LEU A 264 -17.77 12.18 -7.65
C LEU A 264 -18.53 13.05 -8.64
N GLY A 265 -18.45 12.73 -9.92
CA GLY A 265 -19.32 13.29 -10.97
C GLY A 265 -19.00 14.72 -11.42
N SER A 266 -17.86 15.30 -11.02
CA SER A 266 -17.50 16.67 -11.37
C SER A 266 -16.01 16.94 -11.35
N PRO A 267 -15.47 17.80 -12.23
CA PRO A 267 -14.11 18.29 -12.13
C PRO A 267 -13.86 19.09 -10.84
N ASN A 268 -14.91 19.63 -10.22
CA ASN A 268 -14.85 20.39 -8.98
C ASN A 268 -14.94 19.51 -7.72
N PHE A 269 -14.64 18.21 -7.80
CA PHE A 269 -14.55 17.33 -6.63
C PHE A 269 -13.52 17.87 -5.60
N THR A 270 -12.54 18.67 -6.05
CA THR A 270 -11.56 19.34 -5.19
C THR A 270 -12.18 20.49 -4.36
N HIS A 271 -13.41 20.91 -4.67
CA HIS A 271 -14.15 21.92 -3.91
C HIS A 271 -15.00 21.31 -2.78
N ILE A 272 -15.26 20.01 -2.79
CA ILE A 272 -15.97 19.33 -1.69
C ILE A 272 -15.20 19.59 -0.39
N PRO A 273 -15.87 19.95 0.72
CA PRO A 273 -15.20 20.45 1.93
C PRO A 273 -14.06 19.57 2.47
N ILE A 274 -14.21 18.25 2.41
CA ILE A 274 -13.16 17.33 2.85
C ILE A 274 -11.94 17.31 1.90
N ASN A 275 -12.15 17.62 0.62
CA ASN A 275 -11.12 17.64 -0.41
C ASN A 275 -10.49 19.02 -0.60
N ALA A 276 -11.20 20.07 -0.19
CA ALA A 276 -10.73 21.44 -0.37
C ALA A 276 -9.51 21.75 0.51
N PRO A 277 -8.53 22.50 0.01
CA PRO A 277 -7.47 23.06 0.85
C PRO A 277 -8.06 23.89 1.99
N LYS A 278 -7.38 23.87 3.15
CA LYS A 278 -7.78 24.69 4.31
C LYS A 278 -7.21 26.11 4.26
N VAL A 279 -6.46 26.44 3.22
CA VAL A 279 -5.90 27.75 2.91
C VAL A 279 -6.33 28.15 1.50
N PRO A 280 -6.38 29.46 1.19
CA PRO A 280 -6.65 29.90 -0.17
C PRO A 280 -5.55 29.41 -1.13
N VAL A 281 -5.94 28.68 -2.17
CA VAL A 281 -5.06 28.24 -3.26
C VAL A 281 -5.61 28.81 -4.55
N ALA A 282 -4.80 29.60 -5.25
CA ALA A 282 -5.14 30.13 -6.55
C ALA A 282 -4.60 29.19 -7.66
N ASN A 283 -5.44 28.85 -8.62
CA ASN A 283 -5.05 28.06 -9.78
C ASN A 283 -5.94 28.42 -10.98
N PHE A 284 -5.67 27.85 -12.15
CA PHE A 284 -6.43 28.07 -13.37
C PHE A 284 -7.59 27.09 -13.56
N GLN A 285 -7.83 26.16 -12.64
CA GLN A 285 -8.98 25.28 -12.67
C GLN A 285 -10.24 26.08 -12.33
N GLN A 286 -11.03 26.36 -13.32
CA GLN A 286 -12.26 27.15 -13.23
C GLN A 286 -13.36 26.46 -14.03
N ASP A 287 -14.60 26.92 -13.83
CA ASP A 287 -15.80 26.43 -14.51
C ASP A 287 -16.17 24.98 -14.12
N GLY A 288 -17.11 24.39 -14.80
CA GLY A 288 -17.64 23.06 -14.51
C GLY A 288 -18.70 23.04 -13.41
N HIS A 289 -19.46 21.94 -13.38
CA HIS A 289 -20.50 21.76 -12.37
C HIS A 289 -19.96 21.64 -10.96
N MET A 290 -20.78 21.98 -9.98
CA MET A 290 -20.47 21.96 -8.54
C MET A 290 -19.28 22.86 -8.15
N ALA A 291 -19.10 23.99 -8.84
CA ALA A 291 -18.15 25.01 -8.41
C ALA A 291 -18.62 25.60 -7.08
N MET A 292 -17.84 25.41 -6.02
CA MET A 292 -18.13 25.90 -4.65
C MET A 292 -17.25 27.08 -4.26
N THR A 293 -16.36 27.51 -5.15
CA THR A 293 -15.52 28.68 -4.98
C THR A 293 -15.90 29.75 -5.99
N ASN A 294 -15.60 31.00 -5.68
CA ASN A 294 -15.82 32.12 -6.58
C ASN A 294 -14.46 32.67 -7.03
N PRO A 295 -13.89 32.18 -8.14
CA PRO A 295 -12.63 32.72 -8.65
C PRO A 295 -12.75 34.21 -8.95
N ARG A 296 -11.76 34.96 -8.52
CA ARG A 296 -11.70 36.41 -8.78
C ARG A 296 -10.69 36.73 -9.87
N GLY A 297 -10.93 37.79 -10.58
CA GLY A 297 -10.07 38.24 -11.65
C GLY A 297 -10.79 38.19 -12.99
N ARG A 298 -10.22 38.90 -13.94
CA ARG A 298 -10.82 39.08 -15.28
C ARG A 298 -10.40 38.01 -16.26
N VAL A 299 -9.31 37.34 -15.97
CA VAL A 299 -8.69 36.35 -16.88
C VAL A 299 -8.36 35.07 -16.13
N ASN A 300 -8.41 33.98 -16.84
CA ASN A 300 -8.11 32.63 -16.35
C ASN A 300 -7.05 31.93 -17.21
N TYR A 301 -6.11 32.69 -17.75
CA TYR A 301 -5.02 32.23 -18.61
C TYR A 301 -3.71 32.96 -18.30
N GLU A 302 -2.60 32.33 -18.61
CA GLU A 302 -1.25 32.88 -18.50
C GLU A 302 -0.51 32.56 -19.83
N PRO A 303 0.33 33.46 -20.39
CA PRO A 303 0.61 34.82 -19.91
C PRO A 303 -0.51 35.80 -20.21
N ASN A 304 -0.61 36.85 -19.39
CA ASN A 304 -1.55 37.97 -19.63
C ASN A 304 -0.95 39.30 -19.17
N SER A 305 -1.58 40.42 -19.63
CA SER A 305 -1.12 41.79 -19.36
C SER A 305 -1.90 42.53 -18.25
N TRP A 306 -2.75 41.81 -17.50
CA TRP A 306 -3.73 42.44 -16.61
C TRP A 306 -3.22 42.79 -15.21
N GLY A 307 -2.03 42.48 -14.84
CA GLY A 307 -1.49 42.77 -13.51
C GLY A 307 -2.21 42.07 -12.35
N ALA A 308 -1.68 42.20 -11.14
CA ALA A 308 -2.11 41.41 -9.98
C ALA A 308 -3.54 41.70 -9.49
N THR A 309 -4.09 42.91 -9.74
CA THR A 309 -5.40 43.28 -9.20
C THR A 309 -6.58 42.82 -10.03
N LEU A 310 -6.39 42.66 -11.33
CA LEU A 310 -7.46 42.29 -12.28
C LEU A 310 -7.18 40.99 -13.03
N GLY A 311 -5.99 40.44 -12.89
CA GLY A 311 -5.48 39.36 -13.72
C GLY A 311 -5.76 37.98 -13.18
N GLY A 312 -6.47 37.70 -12.15
CA GLY A 312 -6.67 36.31 -11.65
C GLY A 312 -5.39 35.66 -11.17
N PRO A 313 -5.33 34.31 -11.20
CA PRO A 313 -4.13 33.55 -10.79
C PRO A 313 -2.88 33.91 -11.62
N ARG A 314 -1.71 33.79 -11.01
CA ARG A 314 -0.42 34.00 -11.66
C ARG A 314 0.55 32.88 -11.31
N GLU A 315 1.37 32.50 -12.28
CA GLU A 315 2.53 31.66 -12.01
C GLU A 315 3.50 32.39 -11.07
N ASP A 316 3.99 31.68 -10.07
CA ASP A 316 5.01 32.18 -9.16
C ASP A 316 6.29 31.34 -9.33
N PRO A 317 7.30 31.84 -10.07
CA PRO A 317 8.52 31.10 -10.34
C PRO A 317 9.41 30.91 -9.11
N VAL A 318 9.12 31.60 -8.01
CA VAL A 318 9.92 31.51 -6.77
C VAL A 318 9.27 30.58 -5.77
N ARG A 319 7.96 30.69 -5.54
CA ARG A 319 7.22 29.95 -4.51
C ARG A 319 6.32 28.86 -5.07
N GLY A 320 6.05 28.87 -6.39
CA GLY A 320 5.22 27.87 -7.05
C GLY A 320 5.90 26.51 -7.16
N PHE A 321 5.12 25.53 -7.61
CA PHE A 321 5.63 24.20 -7.86
C PHE A 321 6.70 24.22 -8.96
N ARG A 322 7.77 23.44 -8.75
CA ARG A 322 8.83 23.20 -9.74
C ARG A 322 9.12 21.74 -9.84
N SER A 323 9.13 21.24 -11.08
CA SER A 323 9.63 19.91 -11.37
C SER A 323 11.16 19.88 -11.38
N PHE A 324 11.70 18.76 -10.94
CA PHE A 324 13.13 18.48 -11.12
C PHE A 324 13.44 18.31 -12.63
N ALA A 325 14.50 18.98 -13.08
CA ALA A 325 14.95 18.86 -14.46
C ALA A 325 15.67 17.51 -14.67
N ASP A 326 14.90 16.46 -14.90
CA ASP A 326 15.42 15.14 -15.16
C ASP A 326 15.72 14.95 -16.67
N GLN A 327 16.74 14.16 -16.98
CA GLN A 327 17.10 13.83 -18.36
C GLN A 327 16.79 12.35 -18.61
N ALA A 328 16.08 12.06 -19.68
CA ALA A 328 15.85 10.71 -20.17
C ALA A 328 16.34 10.60 -21.62
N GLU A 329 17.29 9.72 -21.87
CA GLU A 329 17.79 9.42 -23.20
C GLU A 329 17.42 7.98 -23.57
N GLY A 330 17.02 7.75 -24.82
CA GLY A 330 16.75 6.42 -25.33
C GLY A 330 15.58 6.35 -26.29
N ALA A 331 15.38 5.19 -26.90
CA ALA A 331 14.22 4.92 -27.75
C ALA A 331 12.97 4.73 -26.87
N LYS A 332 11.86 5.34 -27.27
CA LYS A 332 10.57 5.11 -26.63
C LYS A 332 10.00 3.76 -27.06
N LEU A 333 10.24 2.74 -26.28
CA LEU A 333 9.84 1.35 -26.54
C LEU A 333 8.94 0.84 -25.42
N ARG A 334 8.07 -0.14 -25.75
CA ARG A 334 7.31 -0.92 -24.78
C ARG A 334 8.10 -2.15 -24.31
N VAL A 335 9.32 -1.92 -23.89
CA VAL A 335 10.21 -2.95 -23.36
C VAL A 335 10.70 -2.47 -22.00
N ARG A 336 10.64 -3.35 -21.00
CA ARG A 336 11.19 -3.03 -19.69
C ARG A 336 12.72 -3.10 -19.73
N PRO A 337 13.41 -2.21 -19.01
CA PRO A 337 14.85 -2.30 -18.87
C PRO A 337 15.24 -3.55 -18.08
N GLU A 338 16.46 -4.01 -18.28
CA GLU A 338 17.00 -5.20 -17.60
C GLU A 338 17.02 -5.05 -16.06
N SER A 339 17.17 -3.81 -15.56
CA SER A 339 17.10 -3.49 -14.13
C SER A 339 15.76 -3.85 -13.45
N PHE A 340 14.71 -4.16 -14.23
CA PHE A 340 13.40 -4.66 -13.75
C PHE A 340 13.24 -6.18 -13.89
N ALA A 341 14.26 -6.92 -14.34
CA ALA A 341 14.11 -8.32 -14.70
C ALA A 341 14.20 -9.32 -13.53
N ASP A 342 14.67 -8.88 -12.36
CA ASP A 342 14.73 -9.74 -11.18
C ASP A 342 13.38 -9.80 -10.46
N HIS A 343 12.71 -10.92 -10.60
CA HIS A 343 11.38 -11.14 -10.02
C HIS A 343 11.38 -11.97 -8.73
N TYR A 344 12.50 -12.60 -8.37
CA TYR A 344 12.51 -13.61 -7.31
C TYR A 344 13.44 -13.31 -6.13
N SER A 345 14.54 -12.59 -6.33
CA SER A 345 15.56 -12.41 -5.29
C SER A 345 15.00 -11.78 -4.01
N GLN A 346 14.21 -10.72 -4.14
CA GLN A 346 13.58 -10.09 -2.96
C GLN A 346 12.34 -10.85 -2.46
N ALA A 347 11.65 -11.61 -3.32
CA ALA A 347 10.61 -12.54 -2.87
C ALA A 347 11.20 -13.63 -1.97
N ARG A 348 12.37 -14.19 -2.37
CA ARG A 348 13.15 -15.11 -1.55
C ARG A 348 13.63 -14.43 -0.26
N GLN A 349 14.24 -13.25 -0.35
CA GLN A 349 14.70 -12.49 0.81
C GLN A 349 13.58 -12.29 1.82
N PHE A 350 12.38 -11.89 1.38
CA PHE A 350 11.22 -11.77 2.26
C PHE A 350 10.93 -13.10 2.98
N TYR A 351 10.83 -14.21 2.23
CA TYR A 351 10.49 -15.52 2.79
C TYR A 351 11.51 -16.00 3.81
N VAL A 352 12.81 -15.93 3.50
CA VAL A 352 13.87 -16.37 4.43
C VAL A 352 14.06 -15.45 5.63
N SER A 353 13.50 -14.24 5.59
CA SER A 353 13.47 -13.30 6.72
C SER A 353 12.40 -13.65 7.76
N GLN A 354 11.43 -14.47 7.40
CA GLN A 354 10.35 -14.89 8.27
C GLN A 354 10.81 -15.97 9.26
N LEU A 355 10.27 -15.97 10.48
CA LEU A 355 10.46 -17.07 11.43
C LEU A 355 9.79 -18.35 10.91
N PRO A 356 10.19 -19.55 11.36
CA PRO A 356 9.60 -20.80 10.88
C PRO A 356 8.07 -20.87 10.98
N ILE A 357 7.48 -20.27 12.01
CA ILE A 357 6.02 -20.20 12.15
C ILE A 357 5.40 -19.27 11.11
N GLU A 358 6.02 -18.14 10.79
CA GLU A 358 5.56 -17.23 9.75
C GLU A 358 5.70 -17.84 8.36
N GLN A 359 6.80 -18.58 8.11
CA GLN A 359 6.97 -19.34 6.87
C GLN A 359 5.88 -20.41 6.70
N LYS A 360 5.53 -21.10 7.79
CA LYS A 360 4.42 -22.04 7.80
C LYS A 360 3.09 -21.36 7.46
N HIS A 361 2.81 -20.18 8.02
CA HIS A 361 1.60 -19.43 7.71
C HIS A 361 1.52 -19.05 6.23
N ILE A 362 2.66 -18.69 5.60
CA ILE A 362 2.71 -18.41 4.15
C ILE A 362 2.39 -19.67 3.34
N ALA A 363 2.97 -20.82 3.70
CA ALA A 363 2.70 -22.09 3.02
C ALA A 363 1.22 -22.50 3.16
N ASP A 364 0.67 -22.42 4.39
CA ASP A 364 -0.73 -22.74 4.67
C ASP A 364 -1.69 -21.81 3.89
N ALA A 365 -1.35 -20.51 3.79
CA ALA A 365 -2.13 -19.54 3.02
C ALA A 365 -2.12 -19.86 1.52
N LEU A 366 -0.95 -20.20 0.96
CA LEU A 366 -0.84 -20.60 -0.45
C LEU A 366 -1.63 -21.87 -0.73
N VAL A 367 -1.54 -22.90 0.14
CA VAL A 367 -2.35 -24.12 0.00
C VAL A 367 -3.82 -23.78 0.06
N PHE A 368 -4.26 -22.98 1.04
CA PHE A 368 -5.66 -22.61 1.19
C PHE A 368 -6.21 -21.86 -0.02
N GLU A 369 -5.49 -20.85 -0.53
CA GLU A 369 -5.97 -20.07 -1.67
C GLU A 369 -5.89 -20.85 -2.99
N LEU A 370 -4.80 -21.58 -3.26
CA LEU A 370 -4.63 -22.35 -4.48
C LEU A 370 -5.51 -23.60 -4.52
N SER A 371 -5.94 -24.17 -3.38
CA SER A 371 -6.87 -25.30 -3.35
C SER A 371 -8.24 -24.97 -3.96
N LYS A 372 -8.60 -23.69 -3.99
CA LYS A 372 -9.86 -23.20 -4.59
C LYS A 372 -9.77 -22.99 -6.11
N VAL A 373 -8.57 -23.01 -6.67
CA VAL A 373 -8.35 -22.89 -8.12
C VAL A 373 -8.80 -24.19 -8.79
N GLU A 374 -9.71 -24.12 -9.74
CA GLU A 374 -10.28 -25.28 -10.42
C GLU A 374 -9.28 -25.88 -11.42
N ARG A 375 -8.47 -25.05 -12.09
CA ARG A 375 -7.53 -25.47 -13.15
C ARG A 375 -6.20 -25.98 -12.58
N PRO A 376 -5.84 -27.26 -12.79
CA PRO A 376 -4.59 -27.83 -12.26
C PRO A 376 -3.31 -27.19 -12.84
N ASP A 377 -3.36 -26.73 -14.09
CA ASP A 377 -2.22 -26.10 -14.76
C ASP A 377 -1.84 -24.77 -14.10
N ILE A 378 -2.80 -24.00 -13.60
CA ILE A 378 -2.55 -22.77 -12.84
C ILE A 378 -1.85 -23.09 -11.52
N ARG A 379 -2.34 -24.11 -10.78
CA ARG A 379 -1.71 -24.56 -9.52
C ARG A 379 -0.26 -24.98 -9.75
N ALA A 380 -0.02 -25.83 -10.78
CA ALA A 380 1.33 -26.28 -11.12
C ALA A 380 2.25 -25.12 -11.50
N ARG A 381 1.75 -24.15 -12.29
CA ARG A 381 2.51 -22.96 -12.69
C ARG A 381 2.88 -22.09 -11.47
N MET A 382 1.97 -21.92 -10.52
CA MET A 382 2.30 -21.23 -9.28
C MET A 382 3.38 -21.92 -8.47
N VAL A 383 3.29 -23.25 -8.31
CA VAL A 383 4.33 -24.03 -7.61
C VAL A 383 5.67 -23.92 -8.34
N SER A 384 5.69 -23.88 -9.68
CA SER A 384 6.94 -23.70 -10.43
C SER A 384 7.64 -22.37 -10.12
N HIS A 385 6.89 -21.30 -9.85
CA HIS A 385 7.45 -20.03 -9.39
C HIS A 385 7.99 -20.10 -7.96
N LEU A 386 7.31 -20.83 -7.06
CA LEU A 386 7.74 -20.99 -5.67
C LEU A 386 9.09 -21.68 -5.57
N ARG A 387 9.48 -22.53 -6.52
CA ARG A 387 10.80 -23.17 -6.58
C ARG A 387 11.94 -22.13 -6.73
N ASN A 388 11.67 -21.03 -7.37
CA ASN A 388 12.61 -19.91 -7.48
C ASN A 388 12.74 -19.09 -6.19
N ILE A 389 11.82 -19.29 -5.26
CA ILE A 389 11.80 -18.61 -3.96
C ILE A 389 12.43 -19.53 -2.90
N ASP A 390 11.85 -20.73 -2.72
CA ASP A 390 12.36 -21.73 -1.78
C ASP A 390 11.83 -23.12 -2.15
N GLU A 391 12.73 -24.11 -2.23
CA GLU A 391 12.36 -25.49 -2.63
C GLU A 391 11.51 -26.20 -1.57
N VAL A 392 11.71 -25.91 -0.28
CA VAL A 392 10.91 -26.50 0.80
C VAL A 392 9.49 -25.92 0.77
N LEU A 393 9.36 -24.61 0.56
CA LEU A 393 8.06 -23.97 0.36
C LEU A 393 7.31 -24.58 -0.83
N ALA A 394 7.99 -24.72 -1.97
CA ALA A 394 7.40 -25.27 -3.19
C ALA A 394 6.93 -26.72 -2.98
N ALA A 395 7.75 -27.55 -2.35
CA ALA A 395 7.41 -28.96 -2.05
C ALA A 395 6.22 -29.05 -1.06
N THR A 396 6.21 -28.22 -0.01
CA THR A 396 5.12 -28.18 0.98
C THR A 396 3.80 -27.77 0.34
N VAL A 397 3.82 -26.77 -0.54
CA VAL A 397 2.61 -26.33 -1.23
C VAL A 397 2.15 -27.37 -2.26
N ALA A 398 3.08 -27.99 -3.00
CA ALA A 398 2.75 -29.06 -3.94
C ALA A 398 2.07 -30.26 -3.25
N ASP A 399 2.61 -30.69 -2.10
CA ASP A 399 2.02 -31.77 -1.29
C ASP A 399 0.64 -31.38 -0.78
N GLY A 400 0.51 -30.18 -0.21
CA GLY A 400 -0.79 -29.67 0.27
C GLY A 400 -1.86 -29.53 -0.81
N LEU A 401 -1.46 -29.35 -2.07
CA LEU A 401 -2.36 -29.32 -3.23
C LEU A 401 -2.58 -30.69 -3.87
N GLY A 402 -1.89 -31.72 -3.41
CA GLY A 402 -1.97 -33.06 -3.98
C GLY A 402 -1.42 -33.14 -5.41
N LEU A 403 -0.40 -32.37 -5.75
CA LEU A 403 0.23 -32.45 -7.07
C LEU A 403 0.96 -33.79 -7.21
N PRO A 404 0.80 -34.52 -8.35
CA PRO A 404 1.40 -35.86 -8.53
C PRO A 404 2.94 -35.80 -8.59
N GLN A 405 3.50 -34.69 -8.94
CA GLN A 405 4.95 -34.43 -8.98
C GLN A 405 5.23 -32.95 -8.81
N LEU A 406 6.42 -32.62 -8.32
CA LEU A 406 6.88 -31.25 -8.26
C LEU A 406 7.17 -30.77 -9.70
N PRO A 407 6.52 -29.68 -10.18
CA PRO A 407 6.77 -29.16 -11.52
C PRO A 407 8.19 -28.59 -11.63
N ASP A 408 8.72 -28.47 -12.85
CA ASP A 408 9.98 -27.81 -13.09
C ASP A 408 9.93 -26.33 -12.64
N ALA A 409 11.06 -25.79 -12.20
CA ALA A 409 11.14 -24.39 -11.82
C ALA A 409 10.82 -23.47 -13.01
N ALA A 410 10.05 -22.42 -12.77
CA ALA A 410 9.78 -21.41 -13.78
C ALA A 410 11.08 -20.77 -14.26
N LYS A 411 11.16 -20.43 -15.54
CA LYS A 411 12.34 -19.77 -16.10
C LYS A 411 12.49 -18.38 -15.51
N ALA A 412 13.57 -18.11 -14.79
CA ALA A 412 13.95 -16.78 -14.35
C ALA A 412 14.60 -16.00 -15.51
N ALA A 413 14.28 -14.72 -15.62
CA ALA A 413 14.88 -13.85 -16.64
C ALA A 413 16.35 -13.51 -16.34
N VAL A 414 16.71 -13.41 -15.07
CA VAL A 414 18.06 -13.21 -14.55
C VAL A 414 18.35 -14.20 -13.42
N PRO A 415 19.62 -14.49 -13.10
CA PRO A 415 19.98 -15.35 -11.98
C PRO A 415 19.42 -14.83 -10.66
N ILE A 416 18.96 -15.75 -9.81
CA ILE A 416 18.37 -15.41 -8.50
C ILE A 416 19.50 -15.20 -7.49
N ARG A 417 19.45 -14.08 -6.77
CA ARG A 417 20.38 -13.73 -5.70
C ARG A 417 20.02 -14.49 -4.41
N ALA A 418 20.57 -15.68 -4.25
CA ALA A 418 20.37 -16.48 -3.04
C ALA A 418 21.18 -15.96 -1.84
N ASP A 419 22.12 -15.06 -2.07
CA ASP A 419 23.04 -14.45 -1.10
C ASP A 419 22.46 -13.23 -0.37
N LEU A 420 21.28 -12.74 -0.73
CA LEU A 420 20.66 -11.64 -0.01
C LEU A 420 20.38 -12.02 1.44
N PRO A 421 20.89 -11.25 2.42
CA PRO A 421 20.73 -11.56 3.83
C PRO A 421 19.27 -11.39 4.27
N PRO A 422 18.82 -12.15 5.28
CA PRO A 422 17.54 -11.90 5.93
C PRO A 422 17.49 -10.49 6.54
N SER A 423 16.29 -9.90 6.55
CA SER A 423 16.00 -8.60 7.18
C SER A 423 15.02 -8.80 8.34
N ASP A 424 15.43 -8.42 9.56
CA ASP A 424 14.57 -8.54 10.74
C ASP A 424 13.35 -7.61 10.66
N ALA A 425 13.45 -6.49 9.94
CA ALA A 425 12.34 -5.56 9.71
C ALA A 425 11.15 -6.19 8.97
N LEU A 426 11.35 -7.31 8.26
CA LEU A 426 10.32 -7.97 7.48
C LEU A 426 9.43 -8.93 8.30
N SER A 427 9.88 -9.41 9.47
CA SER A 427 9.10 -10.30 10.34
C SER A 427 8.14 -9.50 11.22
N ILE A 428 6.86 -9.90 11.28
CA ILE A 428 5.89 -9.29 12.21
C ILE A 428 6.25 -9.65 13.66
N ILE A 429 6.60 -10.89 13.92
CA ILE A 429 6.86 -11.37 15.29
C ILE A 429 8.06 -10.66 15.89
N LYS A 430 9.14 -10.45 15.12
CA LYS A 430 10.31 -9.69 15.58
C LYS A 430 10.00 -8.21 15.85
N ASN A 431 9.00 -7.64 15.17
CA ASN A 431 8.59 -6.24 15.30
C ASN A 431 7.26 -6.06 16.04
N GLY A 432 6.78 -7.14 16.68
CA GLY A 432 5.60 -7.11 17.53
C GLY A 432 5.89 -6.41 18.87
N PRO A 433 4.84 -5.96 19.56
CA PRO A 433 5.00 -5.38 20.89
C PRO A 433 5.45 -6.45 21.89
N ALA A 434 6.49 -6.16 22.68
CA ALA A 434 6.94 -7.03 23.77
C ALA A 434 6.01 -6.94 25.01
N SER A 435 4.71 -6.74 24.81
CA SER A 435 3.75 -6.60 25.88
C SER A 435 2.34 -7.06 25.47
N PHE A 436 1.56 -7.45 26.45
CA PHE A 436 0.13 -7.77 26.29
C PHE A 436 -0.78 -6.55 26.42
N LYS A 437 -0.26 -5.34 26.49
CA LYS A 437 -1.06 -4.12 26.60
C LYS A 437 -2.11 -4.05 25.50
N GLY A 438 -3.36 -3.79 25.90
CA GLY A 438 -4.50 -3.70 24.99
C GLY A 438 -5.09 -5.06 24.59
N ARG A 439 -4.60 -6.18 25.12
CA ARG A 439 -5.21 -7.50 24.92
C ARG A 439 -6.10 -7.87 26.08
N LYS A 440 -7.21 -8.54 25.77
CA LYS A 440 -8.10 -9.15 26.76
C LYS A 440 -7.80 -10.64 26.82
N LEU A 441 -7.45 -11.13 28.00
CA LEU A 441 -7.27 -12.55 28.25
C LEU A 441 -8.52 -13.07 28.95
N GLY A 442 -9.18 -14.07 28.35
CA GLY A 442 -10.23 -14.85 29.02
C GLY A 442 -9.58 -16.04 29.71
N ILE A 443 -9.73 -16.16 31.01
CA ILE A 443 -9.24 -17.27 31.80
C ILE A 443 -10.44 -18.08 32.31
N PHE A 444 -10.48 -19.36 31.92
CA PHE A 444 -11.48 -20.29 32.49
C PHE A 444 -10.88 -20.92 33.76
N LEU A 445 -11.53 -20.68 34.88
CA LEU A 445 -11.18 -21.27 36.14
C LEU A 445 -12.25 -22.28 36.54
N ILE A 446 -11.83 -23.38 37.16
CA ILE A 446 -12.72 -24.35 37.82
C ILE A 446 -12.70 -24.15 39.33
N ASP A 447 -13.71 -24.65 40.02
CA ASP A 447 -13.72 -24.64 41.49
C ASP A 447 -12.51 -25.39 42.04
N GLY A 448 -11.74 -24.74 42.92
CA GLY A 448 -10.49 -25.29 43.46
C GLY A 448 -9.22 -24.92 42.68
N ALA A 449 -9.31 -24.01 41.68
CA ALA A 449 -8.12 -23.47 41.00
C ALA A 449 -7.20 -22.75 42.00
N ASP A 450 -5.90 -22.87 41.79
CA ASP A 450 -4.87 -22.27 42.63
C ASP A 450 -4.89 -20.73 42.50
N ALA A 451 -5.28 -20.07 43.61
CA ALA A 451 -5.37 -18.61 43.65
C ALA A 451 -4.00 -17.89 43.57
N GLU A 452 -2.89 -18.52 44.00
CA GLU A 452 -1.55 -17.95 43.88
C GLU A 452 -1.06 -17.99 42.43
N LEU A 453 -1.32 -19.11 41.75
CA LEU A 453 -0.98 -19.24 40.34
C LEU A 453 -1.76 -18.25 39.47
N PHE A 454 -3.04 -18.05 39.81
CA PHE A 454 -3.87 -17.05 39.14
C PHE A 454 -3.35 -15.63 39.35
N GLY A 455 -3.00 -15.29 40.60
CA GLY A 455 -2.42 -13.98 40.95
C GLY A 455 -1.07 -13.71 40.27
N ALA A 456 -0.32 -14.75 39.94
CA ALA A 456 0.95 -14.62 39.20
C ALA A 456 0.75 -14.46 37.67
N LEU A 457 -0.41 -14.81 37.14
CA LEU A 457 -0.78 -14.68 35.74
C LEU A 457 -1.44 -13.32 35.39
N VAL A 458 -2.00 -12.61 36.35
CA VAL A 458 -2.65 -11.30 36.24
C VAL A 458 -1.72 -10.17 36.68
#